data_63c19c28e6aad4525b28e4e4e7a483c2
#
_entry.id   63c19c28e6aad4525b28e4e4e7a483c2
#
_cell.length_a   1.000
_cell.length_b   1.000
_cell.length_c   1.000
_cell.angle_alpha   90.00
_cell.angle_beta   90.00
_cell.angle_gamma   90.00
#
_symmetry.space_group_name_H-M   'P 1'
#
loop_
_entity.id
_entity.type
_entity.pdbx_description
1 polymer ?
#
loop_
_entity_poly.entity_id
_entity_poly.type
_entity_poly.pdbx_seq_one_letter_code
_entity_poly.pdbx_strand_id
1 'polypeptide(L)'
;LHGFVWRKDIGWFIGKYLHWATYEPEEQSVVIAYASVYGNTENAANILAGMLADKGVRNIKLYDVSATHPSYIVSECFRASHLVFLSTTYNAGMFVNMENLVHDIVNHNLQNRTIALVENGSWAATAGSLMRSEFSKLKNCAILDETVSIRSSLKENQLAQMQSLADALYDTMEKPAPIDHSQTVEQNALFSLSSGLFVLT
;
A
#
# COMPACT_ATOMS: atom_id res chain seq x y z
N LEU A 1 -24.65 21.00 -5.91
CA LEU A 1 -23.60 20.29 -6.62
C LEU A 1 -22.25 20.85 -6.18
N HIS A 2 -21.34 19.99 -5.79
CA HIS A 2 -20.03 20.36 -5.27
C HIS A 2 -18.95 19.68 -6.10
N GLY A 3 -17.85 20.38 -6.38
CA GLY A 3 -16.69 19.90 -7.10
C GLY A 3 -16.58 20.41 -8.52
N PHE A 4 -15.58 19.92 -9.24
CA PHE A 4 -15.28 20.33 -10.60
C PHE A 4 -16.30 19.79 -11.61
N VAL A 5 -16.66 20.62 -12.61
CA VAL A 5 -17.48 20.17 -13.74
C VAL A 5 -16.58 19.48 -14.76
N TRP A 6 -16.71 18.17 -14.87
CA TRP A 6 -15.97 17.36 -15.84
C TRP A 6 -16.64 17.44 -17.21
N ARG A 7 -15.89 17.88 -18.24
CA ARG A 7 -16.47 18.12 -19.59
C ARG A 7 -15.83 17.31 -20.71
N LYS A 8 -14.68 16.67 -20.42
CA LYS A 8 -13.96 15.79 -21.36
C LYS A 8 -13.67 14.46 -20.65
N ASP A 9 -13.42 13.43 -21.42
CA ASP A 9 -13.06 12.09 -20.93
C ASP A 9 -14.01 11.57 -19.84
N ILE A 10 -15.31 11.85 -20.01
CA ILE A 10 -16.35 11.50 -19.02
C ILE A 10 -16.36 9.99 -18.74
N GLY A 11 -16.14 9.17 -19.78
CA GLY A 11 -16.06 7.71 -19.63
C GLY A 11 -14.93 7.27 -18.69
N TRP A 12 -13.77 7.91 -18.77
CA TRP A 12 -12.66 7.65 -17.84
C TRP A 12 -13.05 7.98 -16.41
N PHE A 13 -13.65 9.13 -16.19
CA PHE A 13 -14.08 9.55 -14.85
C PHE A 13 -15.16 8.64 -14.28
N ILE A 14 -16.15 8.23 -15.10
CA ILE A 14 -17.18 7.26 -14.70
C ILE A 14 -16.54 5.92 -14.34
N GLY A 15 -15.56 5.45 -15.11
CA GLY A 15 -14.81 4.24 -14.80
C GLY A 15 -14.14 4.31 -13.42
N LYS A 16 -13.44 5.42 -13.14
CA LYS A 16 -12.84 5.66 -11.81
C LYS A 16 -13.90 5.64 -10.70
N TYR A 17 -14.99 6.35 -10.90
CA TYR A 17 -16.08 6.40 -9.93
C TYR A 17 -16.70 5.01 -9.66
N LEU A 18 -16.83 4.18 -10.69
CA LEU A 18 -17.32 2.81 -10.53
C LEU A 18 -16.36 1.96 -9.70
N HIS A 19 -15.04 2.04 -9.93
CA HIS A 19 -14.06 1.36 -9.07
C HIS A 19 -14.23 1.76 -7.60
N TRP A 20 -14.38 3.04 -7.32
CA TRP A 20 -14.56 3.51 -5.94
C TRP A 20 -15.89 3.05 -5.34
N ALA A 21 -16.98 3.07 -6.13
CA ALA A 21 -18.31 2.67 -5.68
C ALA A 21 -18.45 1.15 -5.45
N THR A 22 -17.68 0.34 -6.18
CA THR A 22 -17.64 -1.13 -6.03
C THR A 22 -16.48 -1.60 -5.14
N TYR A 23 -15.65 -0.66 -4.64
CA TYR A 23 -14.45 -0.97 -3.87
C TYR A 23 -13.41 -1.80 -4.62
N GLU A 24 -13.45 -1.83 -5.94
CA GLU A 24 -12.44 -2.48 -6.76
C GLU A 24 -11.16 -1.64 -6.77
N PRO A 25 -9.98 -2.24 -6.57
CA PRO A 25 -8.72 -1.52 -6.71
C PRO A 25 -8.54 -1.06 -8.17
N GLU A 26 -7.97 0.13 -8.36
CA GLU A 26 -7.71 0.65 -9.70
C GLU A 26 -6.49 0.00 -10.34
N GLU A 27 -5.55 -0.46 -9.52
CA GLU A 27 -4.30 -1.05 -9.99
C GLU A 27 -3.71 -2.02 -8.97
N GLN A 28 -2.89 -2.93 -9.45
CA GLN A 28 -2.05 -3.76 -8.60
C GLN A 28 -0.83 -2.95 -8.16
N SER A 29 -0.94 -2.38 -6.98
CA SER A 29 0.10 -1.57 -6.37
C SER A 29 0.12 -1.78 -4.85
N VAL A 30 1.20 -1.34 -4.21
CA VAL A 30 1.39 -1.43 -2.77
C VAL A 30 1.46 -0.04 -2.17
N VAL A 31 0.62 0.21 -1.18
CA VAL A 31 0.73 1.37 -0.30
C VAL A 31 1.31 0.92 1.03
N ILE A 32 2.38 1.56 1.47
CA ILE A 32 3.03 1.34 2.76
C ILE A 32 2.84 2.60 3.60
N ALA A 33 1.97 2.53 4.61
CA ALA A 33 1.78 3.60 5.58
C ALA A 33 2.52 3.28 6.87
N TYR A 34 3.37 4.18 7.33
CA TYR A 34 4.16 3.94 8.54
C TYR A 34 4.07 5.09 9.54
N ALA A 35 4.10 4.71 10.83
CA ALA A 35 4.23 5.62 11.96
C ALA A 35 5.56 5.36 12.67
N SER A 36 6.47 6.32 12.64
CA SER A 36 7.80 6.20 13.24
C SER A 36 8.09 7.36 14.18
N VAL A 37 8.65 7.06 15.37
CA VAL A 37 9.05 8.07 16.33
C VAL A 37 10.54 8.43 16.19
N TYR A 38 11.38 7.41 16.02
CA TYR A 38 12.84 7.56 15.99
C TYR A 38 13.46 7.07 14.67
N GLY A 39 12.69 6.92 13.60
CA GLY A 39 13.17 6.46 12.30
C GLY A 39 13.26 4.94 12.13
N ASN A 40 13.12 4.15 13.20
CA ASN A 40 13.30 2.69 13.12
C ASN A 40 12.17 2.00 12.33
N THR A 41 10.93 2.42 12.51
CA THR A 41 9.78 1.89 11.76
C THR A 41 9.82 2.36 10.31
N GLU A 42 10.25 3.59 10.07
CA GLU A 42 10.51 4.12 8.73
C GLU A 42 11.58 3.30 8.00
N ASN A 43 12.70 3.00 8.66
CA ASN A 43 13.74 2.16 8.09
C ASN A 43 13.21 0.77 7.71
N ALA A 44 12.38 0.16 8.55
CA ALA A 44 11.74 -1.12 8.25
C ALA A 44 10.79 -1.03 7.03
N ALA A 45 10.04 0.07 6.89
CA ALA A 45 9.18 0.33 5.75
C ALA A 45 9.99 0.44 4.45
N ASN A 46 11.12 1.15 4.48
CA ASN A 46 12.02 1.28 3.33
C ASN A 46 12.65 -0.06 2.94
N ILE A 47 13.07 -0.87 3.91
CA ILE A 47 13.61 -2.22 3.65
C ILE A 47 12.55 -3.10 3.00
N LEU A 48 11.33 -3.13 3.52
CA LEU A 48 10.23 -3.88 2.93
C LEU A 48 9.92 -3.42 1.50
N ALA A 49 9.91 -2.12 1.27
CA ALA A 49 9.72 -1.56 -0.08
C ALA A 49 10.83 -2.01 -1.04
N GLY A 50 12.08 -2.03 -0.59
CA GLY A 50 13.22 -2.58 -1.36
C GLY A 50 13.01 -4.06 -1.71
N MET A 51 12.66 -4.89 -0.72
CA MET A 51 12.40 -6.32 -0.93
C MET A 51 11.26 -6.57 -1.93
N LEU A 52 10.20 -5.77 -1.89
CA LEU A 52 9.11 -5.85 -2.86
C LEU A 52 9.53 -5.38 -4.26
N ALA A 53 10.34 -4.33 -4.34
CA ALA A 53 10.89 -3.83 -5.61
C ALA A 53 11.81 -4.87 -6.27
N ASP A 54 12.65 -5.55 -5.49
CA ASP A 54 13.52 -6.64 -5.96
C ASP A 54 12.72 -7.82 -6.53
N LYS A 55 11.48 -8.03 -6.06
CA LYS A 55 10.54 -9.01 -6.63
C LYS A 55 9.84 -8.52 -7.90
N GLY A 56 10.06 -7.29 -8.31
CA GLY A 56 9.47 -6.68 -9.50
C GLY A 56 8.16 -5.91 -9.26
N VAL A 57 7.79 -5.66 -8.02
CA VAL A 57 6.65 -4.76 -7.72
C VAL A 57 7.04 -3.33 -8.09
N ARG A 58 6.36 -2.74 -9.08
CA ARG A 58 6.76 -1.45 -9.66
C ARG A 58 6.11 -0.25 -8.99
N ASN A 59 4.87 -0.39 -8.56
CA ASN A 59 4.08 0.70 -7.97
C ASN A 59 4.02 0.55 -6.46
N ILE A 60 5.05 1.05 -5.77
CA ILE A 60 5.14 1.07 -4.31
C ILE A 60 5.16 2.52 -3.86
N LYS A 61 4.24 2.89 -2.95
CA LYS A 61 4.18 4.22 -2.36
C LYS A 61 4.32 4.14 -0.85
N LEU A 62 5.20 4.96 -0.31
CA LEU A 62 5.43 5.07 1.13
C LEU A 62 4.86 6.38 1.66
N TYR A 63 4.18 6.31 2.79
CA TYR A 63 3.59 7.46 3.46
C TYR A 63 3.93 7.48 4.95
N ASP A 64 4.57 8.55 5.40
CA ASP A 64 4.63 8.89 6.81
C ASP A 64 3.28 9.48 7.23
N VAL A 65 2.60 8.79 8.14
CA VAL A 65 1.29 9.22 8.65
C VAL A 65 1.37 10.47 9.50
N SER A 66 2.58 10.87 9.92
CA SER A 66 2.81 12.10 10.66
C SER A 66 3.05 13.31 9.76
N ALA A 67 3.49 13.08 8.51
CA ALA A 67 3.79 14.12 7.54
C ALA A 67 2.73 14.26 6.44
N THR A 68 1.92 13.22 6.21
CA THR A 68 0.93 13.18 5.15
C THR A 68 -0.48 13.23 5.73
N HIS A 69 -1.31 14.15 5.21
CA HIS A 69 -2.70 14.22 5.66
C HIS A 69 -3.45 12.92 5.35
N PRO A 70 -4.24 12.35 6.28
CA PRO A 70 -4.89 11.04 6.14
C PRO A 70 -5.71 10.90 4.85
N SER A 71 -6.40 11.95 4.40
CA SER A 71 -7.22 11.90 3.19
C SER A 71 -6.46 11.51 1.93
N TYR A 72 -5.17 11.88 1.82
CA TYR A 72 -4.33 11.44 0.70
C TYR A 72 -4.01 9.95 0.79
N ILE A 73 -3.72 9.47 2.00
CA ILE A 73 -3.41 8.05 2.22
C ILE A 73 -4.66 7.19 1.99
N VAL A 74 -5.82 7.62 2.47
CA VAL A 74 -7.12 6.95 2.22
C VAL A 74 -7.39 6.86 0.71
N SER A 75 -7.20 7.96 -0.03
CA SER A 75 -7.35 7.97 -1.49
C SER A 75 -6.44 6.92 -2.17
N GLU A 76 -5.20 6.81 -1.74
CA GLU A 76 -4.26 5.81 -2.26
C GLU A 76 -4.65 4.38 -1.85
N CYS A 77 -5.21 4.18 -0.65
CA CYS A 77 -5.75 2.88 -0.23
C CYS A 77 -6.94 2.44 -1.09
N PHE A 78 -7.74 3.37 -1.60
CA PHE A 78 -8.80 3.05 -2.57
C PHE A 78 -8.24 2.67 -3.94
N ARG A 79 -7.09 3.23 -4.31
CA ARG A 79 -6.45 2.95 -5.60
C ARG A 79 -5.70 1.62 -5.61
N ALA A 80 -4.96 1.33 -4.55
CA ALA A 80 -4.07 0.18 -4.45
C ALA A 80 -4.80 -1.11 -4.07
N SER A 81 -4.30 -2.25 -4.55
CA SER A 81 -4.78 -3.58 -4.19
C SER A 81 -4.20 -4.10 -2.87
N HIS A 82 -2.98 -3.69 -2.52
CA HIS A 82 -2.23 -4.19 -1.38
C HIS A 82 -1.83 -3.05 -0.44
N LEU A 83 -2.05 -3.25 0.84
CA LEU A 83 -1.81 -2.24 1.87
C LEU A 83 -0.91 -2.82 2.96
N VAL A 84 0.08 -2.05 3.36
CA VAL A 84 0.97 -2.42 4.46
C VAL A 84 0.94 -1.31 5.51
N PHE A 85 0.70 -1.67 6.74
CA PHE A 85 0.69 -0.73 7.87
C PHE A 85 1.77 -1.10 8.86
N LEU A 86 2.65 -0.14 9.13
CA LEU A 86 3.71 -0.27 10.12
C LEU A 86 3.49 0.75 11.23
N SER A 87 3.31 0.31 12.46
CA SER A 87 3.08 1.23 13.57
C SER A 87 3.98 0.96 14.76
N THR A 88 4.53 2.03 15.32
CA THR A 88 5.09 2.01 16.66
C THR A 88 3.96 1.87 17.68
N THR A 89 4.18 1.04 18.70
CA THR A 89 3.32 0.97 19.88
C THR A 89 3.58 2.21 20.76
N TYR A 90 2.52 2.91 21.10
CA TYR A 90 2.54 4.09 21.95
C TYR A 90 1.46 3.99 23.03
N ASN A 91 1.84 4.12 24.29
CA ASN A 91 0.93 3.96 25.45
C ASN A 91 0.05 2.70 25.39
N ALA A 92 0.67 1.56 25.07
CA ALA A 92 0.00 0.27 24.86
C ALA A 92 -1.08 0.29 23.75
N GLY A 93 -1.10 1.34 22.91
CA GLY A 93 -1.98 1.53 21.76
C GLY A 93 -1.22 1.61 20.45
N MET A 94 -1.92 1.90 19.37
CA MET A 94 -1.31 2.34 18.11
C MET A 94 -0.73 3.75 18.29
N PHE A 95 0.22 4.13 17.44
CA PHE A 95 0.62 5.52 17.34
C PHE A 95 -0.58 6.37 16.89
N VAL A 96 -0.80 7.53 17.54
CA VAL A 96 -2.05 8.32 17.41
C VAL A 96 -2.45 8.60 15.95
N ASN A 97 -1.49 9.00 15.11
CA ASN A 97 -1.78 9.31 13.71
C ASN A 97 -2.12 8.04 12.91
N MET A 98 -1.53 6.89 13.26
CA MET A 98 -1.89 5.60 12.67
C MET A 98 -3.29 5.17 13.09
N GLU A 99 -3.63 5.34 14.36
CA GLU A 99 -4.98 5.04 14.88
C GLU A 99 -6.05 5.85 14.15
N ASN A 100 -5.81 7.15 13.98
CA ASN A 100 -6.70 8.03 13.22
C ASN A 100 -6.86 7.57 11.76
N LEU A 101 -5.75 7.20 11.09
CA LEU A 101 -5.80 6.69 9.72
C LEU A 101 -6.57 5.38 9.63
N VAL A 102 -6.30 4.43 10.53
CA VAL A 102 -6.97 3.13 10.56
C VAL A 102 -8.48 3.29 10.76
N HIS A 103 -8.89 4.13 11.71
CA HIS A 103 -10.30 4.44 11.94
C HIS A 103 -10.96 5.11 10.72
N ASP A 104 -10.24 6.01 10.05
CA ASP A 104 -10.75 6.68 8.85
C ASP A 104 -10.97 5.67 7.71
N ILE A 105 -10.02 4.76 7.47
CA ILE A 105 -10.17 3.67 6.50
C ILE A 105 -11.37 2.76 6.81
N VAL A 106 -11.53 2.38 8.09
CA VAL A 106 -12.65 1.55 8.54
C VAL A 106 -13.98 2.27 8.37
N ASN A 107 -14.05 3.55 8.72
CA ASN A 107 -15.25 4.37 8.57
C ASN A 107 -15.65 4.59 7.09
N HIS A 108 -14.68 4.59 6.17
CA HIS A 108 -14.93 4.60 4.72
C HIS A 108 -15.32 3.22 4.17
N ASN A 109 -15.36 2.18 5.04
CA ASN A 109 -15.79 0.84 4.70
C ASN A 109 -15.02 0.24 3.51
N LEU A 110 -13.69 0.48 3.45
CA LEU A 110 -12.82 -0.05 2.40
C LEU A 110 -12.97 -1.57 2.30
N GLN A 111 -12.95 -2.12 1.07
CA GLN A 111 -13.15 -3.54 0.82
C GLN A 111 -12.17 -4.06 -0.23
N ASN A 112 -12.11 -5.39 -0.38
CA ASN A 112 -11.37 -6.06 -1.47
C ASN A 112 -9.87 -5.75 -1.47
N ARG A 113 -9.21 -5.77 -0.31
CA ARG A 113 -7.76 -5.47 -0.17
C ARG A 113 -7.02 -6.61 0.51
N THR A 114 -5.75 -6.78 0.14
CA THR A 114 -4.80 -7.59 0.92
C THR A 114 -4.03 -6.66 1.86
N ILE A 115 -3.96 -7.01 3.14
CA ILE A 115 -3.38 -6.18 4.19
C ILE A 115 -2.26 -6.94 4.89
N ALA A 116 -1.09 -6.32 5.01
CA ALA A 116 0.04 -6.80 5.79
C ALA A 116 0.32 -5.85 6.96
N LEU A 117 0.78 -6.40 8.09
CA LEU A 117 0.97 -5.65 9.32
C LEU A 117 2.39 -5.85 9.87
N VAL A 118 2.98 -4.75 10.30
CA VAL A 118 4.25 -4.72 11.03
C VAL A 118 4.08 -3.86 12.27
N GLU A 119 4.56 -4.34 13.40
CA GLU A 119 4.51 -3.57 14.64
C GLU A 119 5.92 -3.35 15.20
N ASN A 120 6.09 -2.26 15.90
CA ASN A 120 7.32 -1.93 16.60
C ASN A 120 7.03 -1.57 18.07
N GLY A 121 7.70 -2.23 18.99
CA GLY A 121 7.54 -1.94 20.41
C GLY A 121 8.66 -2.56 21.24
N SER A 122 9.34 -1.74 22.06
CA SER A 122 10.50 -2.17 22.84
C SER A 122 10.12 -3.11 23.99
N TRP A 123 8.97 -2.87 24.61
CA TRP A 123 8.53 -3.59 25.82
C TRP A 123 7.45 -4.64 25.51
N ALA A 124 6.33 -4.18 24.97
CA ALA A 124 5.24 -5.03 24.54
C ALA A 124 4.65 -4.39 23.26
N ALA A 125 4.88 -5.03 22.12
CA ALA A 125 4.28 -4.60 20.88
C ALA A 125 2.79 -4.98 20.88
N THR A 126 1.91 -4.00 20.70
CA THR A 126 0.45 -4.19 20.68
C THR A 126 -0.19 -3.57 19.43
N ALA A 127 0.53 -2.73 18.73
CA ALA A 127 0.00 -2.01 17.56
C ALA A 127 -0.51 -2.98 16.48
N GLY A 128 0.18 -4.09 16.23
CA GLY A 128 -0.21 -5.06 15.21
C GLY A 128 -1.54 -5.73 15.51
N SER A 129 -1.73 -6.20 16.76
CA SER A 129 -2.98 -6.82 17.18
C SER A 129 -4.16 -5.85 17.14
N LEU A 130 -3.93 -4.58 17.51
CA LEU A 130 -4.95 -3.54 17.46
C LEU A 130 -5.33 -3.19 16.01
N MET A 131 -4.35 -3.00 15.12
CA MET A 131 -4.61 -2.80 13.68
C MET A 131 -5.36 -3.99 13.09
N ARG A 132 -4.97 -5.23 13.42
CA ARG A 132 -5.66 -6.44 12.96
C ARG A 132 -7.12 -6.46 13.42
N SER A 133 -7.39 -6.11 14.68
CA SER A 133 -8.74 -6.03 15.22
C SER A 133 -9.61 -5.01 14.48
N GLU A 134 -9.05 -3.85 14.14
CA GLU A 134 -9.79 -2.83 13.39
C GLU A 134 -10.04 -3.27 11.94
N PHE A 135 -9.01 -3.73 11.23
CA PHE A 135 -9.15 -4.16 9.84
C PHE A 135 -9.99 -5.42 9.65
N SER A 136 -10.12 -6.27 10.68
CA SER A 136 -11.02 -7.43 10.62
C SER A 136 -12.51 -7.06 10.49
N LYS A 137 -12.88 -5.80 10.72
CA LYS A 137 -14.22 -5.26 10.50
C LYS A 137 -14.51 -5.03 9.02
N LEU A 138 -13.48 -4.95 8.17
CA LEU A 138 -13.59 -4.67 6.75
C LEU A 138 -14.05 -5.93 5.99
N LYS A 139 -14.94 -5.74 5.02
CA LYS A 139 -15.45 -6.84 4.18
C LYS A 139 -14.44 -7.21 3.09
N ASN A 140 -14.30 -8.50 2.83
CA ASN A 140 -13.48 -9.04 1.75
C ASN A 140 -12.02 -8.56 1.79
N CYS A 141 -11.50 -8.19 2.97
CA CYS A 141 -10.10 -7.87 3.15
C CYS A 141 -9.37 -9.10 3.68
N ALA A 142 -8.32 -9.52 2.99
CA ALA A 142 -7.43 -10.59 3.43
C ALA A 142 -6.29 -9.98 4.26
N ILE A 143 -6.27 -10.25 5.56
CA ILE A 143 -5.15 -9.82 6.41
C ILE A 143 -4.17 -10.99 6.48
N LEU A 144 -2.92 -10.78 6.03
CA LEU A 144 -1.89 -11.81 6.08
C LEU A 144 -1.66 -12.28 7.52
N ASP A 145 -1.45 -13.59 7.70
CA ASP A 145 -1.27 -14.18 9.02
C ASP A 145 0.05 -13.74 9.65
N GLU A 146 1.10 -13.59 8.83
CA GLU A 146 2.40 -13.12 9.27
C GLU A 146 2.30 -11.66 9.75
N THR A 147 2.67 -11.44 11.01
CA THR A 147 2.90 -10.10 11.55
C THR A 147 4.35 -10.02 12.01
N VAL A 148 5.11 -9.07 11.48
CA VAL A 148 6.49 -8.87 11.91
C VAL A 148 6.51 -7.95 13.12
N SER A 149 7.05 -8.45 14.24
CA SER A 149 7.25 -7.67 15.46
C SER A 149 8.69 -7.21 15.57
N ILE A 150 8.92 -5.90 15.51
CA ILE A 150 10.23 -5.27 15.63
C ILE A 150 10.40 -4.77 17.07
N ARG A 151 11.61 -4.92 17.62
CA ARG A 151 11.99 -4.35 18.92
C ARG A 151 13.03 -3.26 18.71
N SER A 152 12.57 -2.00 18.67
CA SER A 152 13.37 -0.83 18.34
C SER A 152 13.85 -0.83 16.89
N SER A 153 15.11 -1.15 16.60
CA SER A 153 15.62 -1.29 15.22
C SER A 153 15.36 -2.67 14.65
N LEU A 154 15.14 -2.76 13.35
CA LEU A 154 15.13 -4.03 12.62
C LEU A 154 16.54 -4.64 12.67
N LYS A 155 16.62 -5.88 13.12
CA LYS A 155 17.88 -6.61 13.29
C LYS A 155 18.10 -7.59 12.16
N GLU A 156 19.34 -8.00 11.94
CA GLU A 156 19.71 -8.93 10.88
C GLU A 156 18.93 -10.26 10.93
N ASN A 157 18.75 -10.80 12.14
CA ASN A 157 17.96 -12.03 12.33
C ASN A 157 16.45 -11.86 12.06
N GLN A 158 15.95 -10.63 11.91
CA GLN A 158 14.55 -10.33 11.55
C GLN A 158 14.37 -10.06 10.05
N LEU A 159 15.47 -9.92 9.30
CA LEU A 159 15.39 -9.73 7.85
C LEU A 159 14.69 -10.91 7.15
N ALA A 160 14.90 -12.13 7.64
CA ALA A 160 14.22 -13.32 7.11
C ALA A 160 12.69 -13.25 7.32
N GLN A 161 12.23 -12.72 8.46
CA GLN A 161 10.79 -12.53 8.70
C GLN A 161 10.21 -11.45 7.81
N MET A 162 10.96 -10.35 7.60
CA MET A 162 10.55 -9.28 6.68
C MET A 162 10.51 -9.78 5.24
N GLN A 163 11.46 -10.64 4.85
CA GLN A 163 11.47 -11.29 3.55
C GLN A 163 10.26 -12.22 3.39
N SER A 164 9.94 -13.02 4.40
CA SER A 164 8.76 -13.89 4.40
C SER A 164 7.47 -13.09 4.21
N LEU A 165 7.35 -11.94 4.89
CA LEU A 165 6.21 -11.04 4.72
C LEU A 165 6.14 -10.47 3.30
N ALA A 166 7.29 -10.08 2.72
CA ALA A 166 7.37 -9.61 1.33
C ALA A 166 6.98 -10.71 0.33
N ASP A 167 7.41 -11.96 0.60
CA ASP A 167 7.07 -13.12 -0.21
C ASP A 167 5.56 -13.39 -0.15
N ALA A 168 4.99 -13.46 1.06
CA ALA A 168 3.57 -13.69 1.26
C ALA A 168 2.71 -12.60 0.58
N LEU A 169 3.11 -11.33 0.69
CA LEU A 169 2.40 -10.23 0.03
C LEU A 169 2.49 -10.34 -1.49
N TYR A 170 3.68 -10.62 -2.03
CA TYR A 170 3.91 -10.78 -3.47
C TYR A 170 3.14 -11.98 -4.05
N ASP A 171 3.04 -13.08 -3.32
CA ASP A 171 2.34 -14.28 -3.78
C ASP A 171 0.82 -14.09 -3.90
N THR A 172 0.26 -13.08 -3.22
CA THR A 172 -1.16 -12.70 -3.37
C THR A 172 -1.40 -11.76 -4.56
N MET A 173 -0.33 -11.23 -5.19
CA MET A 173 -0.44 -10.42 -6.39
C MET A 173 -0.66 -11.28 -7.63
N GLU A 174 -1.52 -10.84 -8.54
CA GLU A 174 -1.60 -11.46 -9.87
C GLU A 174 -0.26 -11.24 -10.59
N LYS A 175 0.37 -12.33 -11.00
CA LYS A 175 1.62 -12.25 -11.74
C LYS A 175 1.33 -11.72 -13.15
N PRO A 176 2.07 -10.71 -13.63
CA PRO A 176 1.92 -10.27 -15.01
C PRO A 176 2.13 -11.48 -15.92
N ALA A 177 1.26 -11.60 -16.94
CA ALA A 177 1.46 -12.62 -17.96
C ALA A 177 2.90 -12.56 -18.50
N PRO A 178 3.56 -13.69 -18.76
CA PRO A 178 4.89 -13.71 -19.35
C PRO A 178 4.89 -12.81 -20.59
N ILE A 179 5.85 -11.91 -20.67
CA ILE A 179 6.01 -11.08 -21.87
C ILE A 179 6.33 -12.03 -23.03
N ASP A 180 5.40 -12.15 -23.95
CA ASP A 180 5.65 -12.89 -25.18
C ASP A 180 6.63 -12.11 -26.05
N HIS A 181 7.91 -12.46 -25.94
CA HIS A 181 8.98 -11.86 -26.75
C HIS A 181 8.90 -12.27 -28.24
N SER A 182 7.95 -13.11 -28.63
CA SER A 182 7.73 -13.49 -30.05
C SER A 182 6.94 -12.42 -30.81
N GLN A 183 6.28 -11.51 -30.11
CA GLN A 183 5.60 -10.38 -30.78
C GLN A 183 6.66 -9.36 -31.23
N THR A 184 6.87 -9.30 -32.52
CA THR A 184 7.64 -8.23 -33.17
C THR A 184 6.98 -6.90 -32.81
N VAL A 185 7.69 -6.06 -32.05
CA VAL A 185 7.23 -4.70 -31.77
C VAL A 185 7.10 -3.99 -33.11
N GLU A 186 5.86 -3.68 -33.51
CA GLU A 186 5.66 -2.90 -34.75
C GLU A 186 6.42 -1.58 -34.63
N GLN A 187 7.23 -1.26 -35.63
CA GLN A 187 8.01 -0.01 -35.66
C GLN A 187 7.13 1.22 -35.43
N ASN A 188 5.87 1.19 -35.80
CA ASN A 188 4.90 2.25 -35.58
C ASN A 188 4.56 2.47 -34.09
N ALA A 189 4.64 1.44 -33.25
CA ALA A 189 4.43 1.57 -31.82
C ALA A 189 5.60 2.30 -31.12
N LEU A 190 6.83 2.11 -31.63
CA LEU A 190 8.03 2.85 -31.16
C LEU A 190 7.96 4.33 -31.53
N PHE A 191 7.43 4.68 -32.70
CA PHE A 191 7.25 6.07 -33.13
C PHE A 191 6.16 6.78 -32.33
N SER A 192 5.08 6.10 -31.95
CA SER A 192 4.02 6.69 -31.10
C SER A 192 4.49 6.95 -29.67
N LEU A 193 5.39 6.12 -29.13
CA LEU A 193 6.03 6.33 -27.83
C LEU A 193 7.03 7.49 -27.85
N SER A 194 7.78 7.67 -28.94
CA SER A 194 8.76 8.76 -29.08
C SER A 194 8.08 10.12 -29.25
N SER A 195 6.93 10.20 -29.93
CA SER A 195 6.17 11.44 -30.08
C SER A 195 5.44 11.87 -28.80
N GLY A 196 5.16 10.96 -27.87
CA GLY A 196 4.61 11.27 -26.55
C GLY A 196 5.64 11.88 -25.57
N LEU A 197 6.92 11.64 -25.78
CA LEU A 197 8.00 12.17 -24.93
C LEU A 197 8.39 13.62 -25.21
N PHE A 198 8.04 14.16 -26.39
CA PHE A 198 8.37 15.52 -26.78
C PHE A 198 7.33 16.60 -26.42
N VAL A 199 6.23 16.22 -25.79
CA VAL A 199 5.17 17.15 -25.34
C VAL A 199 5.34 17.61 -23.89
N LEU A 200 6.42 17.21 -23.21
CA LEU A 200 6.71 17.57 -21.82
C LEU A 200 7.95 18.48 -21.67
N THR A 201 8.28 19.27 -22.68
CA THR A 201 9.27 20.37 -22.55
C THR A 201 8.58 21.72 -22.60
#